data_acd8aa84074aa663ace1b36ee5dfe3e7
#
_entry.id   acd8aa84074aa663ace1b36ee5dfe3e7
#
_cell.length_a   1.000
_cell.length_b   1.000
_cell.length_c   1.000
_cell.angle_alpha   90.00
_cell.angle_beta   90.00
_cell.angle_gamma   90.00
#
_symmetry.space_group_name_H-M   'P 1'
#
loop_
_entity.id
_entity.type
_entity.pdbx_description
1 polymer ?
#
loop_
_entity_poly.entity_id
_entity_poly.type
_entity_poly.pdbx_seq_one_letter_code
_entity_poly.pdbx_strand_id
1 'polypeptide(L)'
;MGIADWFNFETAKQKKKKMDRYYKKLYPFGEEQKSWEENRLNEVFPKNKKTKSYHFELLILRESIANLSDPDVYDEDEERPSVEEVIKNWRDKETVYRLKPEEKQQLIEIALEEIEKFSK
;
A
#
# COMPACT_ATOMS: atom_id res chain seq x y z
N MET A 1 27.05 -9.79 -26.76
CA MET A 1 26.19 -9.49 -25.62
C MET A 1 26.93 -9.67 -24.33
N GLY A 2 26.81 -8.68 -23.47
CA GLY A 2 27.45 -8.73 -22.17
C GLY A 2 26.62 -9.49 -21.14
N ILE A 3 27.28 -9.88 -20.07
CA ILE A 3 26.64 -10.55 -18.93
C ILE A 3 25.53 -9.67 -18.33
N ALA A 4 25.72 -8.35 -18.35
CA ALA A 4 24.72 -7.41 -17.86
C ALA A 4 23.39 -7.52 -18.62
N ASP A 5 23.44 -7.72 -19.92
CA ASP A 5 22.24 -7.91 -20.74
C ASP A 5 21.50 -9.18 -20.35
N TRP A 6 22.26 -10.22 -20.02
CA TRP A 6 21.68 -11.48 -19.61
C TRP A 6 20.97 -11.36 -18.26
N PHE A 7 21.57 -10.66 -17.29
CA PHE A 7 20.96 -10.44 -15.97
C PHE A 7 19.73 -9.54 -16.03
N ASN A 8 19.74 -8.59 -16.93
CA ASN A 8 18.63 -7.67 -17.09
C ASN A 8 17.56 -8.20 -18.02
N PHE A 9 17.81 -9.39 -18.58
CA PHE A 9 16.92 -9.99 -19.55
C PHE A 9 15.76 -10.67 -18.83
N GLU A 10 14.69 -9.93 -18.66
CA GLU A 10 13.39 -10.50 -18.33
C GLU A 10 12.51 -10.38 -19.56
N THR A 11 11.86 -11.47 -19.93
CA THR A 11 10.88 -11.41 -21.01
C THR A 11 9.71 -10.57 -20.56
N ALA A 12 9.00 -9.96 -21.50
CA ALA A 12 7.80 -9.20 -21.20
C ALA A 12 6.77 -10.06 -20.45
N LYS A 13 6.73 -11.36 -20.79
CA LYS A 13 5.85 -12.33 -20.14
C LYS A 13 6.21 -12.54 -18.66
N GLN A 14 7.51 -12.61 -18.35
CA GLN A 14 7.98 -12.77 -16.97
C GLN A 14 7.71 -11.52 -16.14
N LYS A 15 7.94 -10.33 -16.70
CA LYS A 15 7.62 -9.08 -16.05
C LYS A 15 6.13 -8.96 -15.76
N LYS A 16 5.30 -9.34 -16.73
CA LYS A 16 3.85 -9.32 -16.57
C LYS A 16 3.41 -10.24 -15.43
N LYS A 17 3.97 -11.45 -15.35
CA LYS A 17 3.65 -12.39 -14.27
C LYS A 17 4.01 -11.83 -12.90
N LYS A 18 5.17 -11.18 -12.76
CA LYS A 18 5.60 -10.56 -11.52
C LYS A 18 4.66 -9.40 -11.14
N MET A 19 4.32 -8.56 -12.10
CA MET A 19 3.40 -7.45 -11.90
C MET A 19 2.01 -7.94 -11.51
N ASP A 20 1.51 -8.98 -12.16
CA ASP A 20 0.20 -9.56 -11.85
C ASP A 20 0.16 -10.12 -10.42
N ARG A 21 1.23 -10.79 -9.98
CA ARG A 21 1.32 -11.31 -8.60
C ARG A 21 1.34 -10.16 -7.59
N TYR A 22 2.14 -9.15 -7.87
CA TYR A 22 2.25 -7.97 -7.01
C TYR A 22 0.92 -7.25 -6.94
N TYR A 23 0.27 -7.06 -8.06
CA TYR A 23 -1.04 -6.44 -8.18
C TYR A 23 -2.09 -7.18 -7.36
N LYS A 24 -2.14 -8.51 -7.48
CA LYS A 24 -3.07 -9.35 -6.73
C LYS A 24 -2.85 -9.26 -5.22
N LYS A 25 -1.60 -9.12 -4.81
CA LYS A 25 -1.26 -8.95 -3.40
C LYS A 25 -1.73 -7.61 -2.86
N LEU A 26 -1.55 -6.54 -3.64
CA LEU A 26 -1.97 -5.19 -3.27
C LEU A 26 -3.48 -5.02 -3.31
N TYR A 27 -4.12 -5.62 -4.29
CA TYR A 27 -5.56 -5.48 -4.53
C TYR A 27 -6.22 -6.86 -4.63
N PRO A 28 -6.38 -7.55 -3.48
CA PRO A 28 -6.99 -8.88 -3.50
C PRO A 28 -8.42 -8.91 -4.02
N PHE A 29 -9.11 -7.76 -4.03
CA PHE A 29 -10.45 -7.63 -4.58
C PHE A 29 -10.47 -7.03 -5.99
N GLY A 30 -9.28 -6.89 -6.62
CA GLY A 30 -9.15 -6.53 -8.02
C GLY A 30 -9.41 -5.07 -8.34
N GLU A 31 -9.93 -4.84 -9.55
CA GLU A 31 -10.18 -3.50 -10.08
C GLU A 31 -11.17 -2.69 -9.23
N GLU A 32 -12.12 -3.33 -8.62
CA GLU A 32 -13.09 -2.64 -7.77
C GLU A 32 -12.38 -1.94 -6.61
N GLN A 33 -11.46 -2.63 -5.95
CA GLN A 33 -10.69 -2.08 -4.84
C GLN A 33 -9.77 -0.95 -5.32
N LYS A 34 -9.07 -1.17 -6.42
CA LYS A 34 -8.17 -0.17 -7.00
C LYS A 34 -8.93 1.10 -7.39
N SER A 35 -10.05 0.95 -8.06
CA SER A 35 -10.88 2.09 -8.48
C SER A 35 -11.42 2.86 -7.30
N TRP A 36 -11.88 2.16 -6.28
CA TRP A 36 -12.37 2.79 -5.06
C TRP A 36 -11.27 3.63 -4.40
N GLU A 37 -10.07 3.06 -4.29
CA GLU A 37 -8.93 3.74 -3.69
C GLU A 37 -8.53 5.00 -4.45
N GLU A 38 -8.44 4.89 -5.79
CA GLU A 38 -8.12 6.04 -6.64
C GLU A 38 -9.17 7.14 -6.54
N ASN A 39 -10.44 6.76 -6.54
CA ASN A 39 -11.54 7.72 -6.43
C ASN A 39 -11.53 8.44 -5.08
N ARG A 40 -11.27 7.72 -3.99
CA ARG A 40 -11.19 8.34 -2.67
C ARG A 40 -10.02 9.31 -2.58
N LEU A 41 -8.87 8.95 -3.12
CA LEU A 41 -7.72 9.85 -3.14
C LEU A 41 -8.00 11.11 -3.95
N ASN A 42 -8.68 10.97 -5.07
CA ASN A 42 -9.04 12.11 -5.92
C ASN A 42 -10.07 13.01 -5.29
N GLU A 43 -10.96 12.48 -4.46
CA GLU A 43 -11.93 13.28 -3.70
C GLU A 43 -11.26 14.12 -2.61
N VAL A 44 -10.26 13.56 -1.96
CA VAL A 44 -9.62 14.17 -0.79
C VAL A 44 -8.44 15.05 -1.18
N PHE A 45 -7.68 14.66 -2.19
CA PHE A 45 -6.47 15.38 -2.61
C PHE A 45 -6.61 15.91 -4.04
N PRO A 46 -6.23 17.19 -4.26
CA PRO A 46 -6.25 17.78 -5.61
C PRO A 46 -5.31 17.04 -6.56
N LYS A 47 -5.78 16.79 -7.79
CA LYS A 47 -5.03 16.04 -8.80
C LYS A 47 -3.68 16.66 -9.19
N ASN A 48 -3.52 17.95 -9.02
CA ASN A 48 -2.30 18.66 -9.39
C ASN A 48 -1.23 18.69 -8.30
N LYS A 49 -1.51 18.10 -7.14
CA LYS A 49 -0.54 18.04 -6.04
C LYS A 49 -0.16 16.60 -5.76
N LYS A 50 1.10 16.28 -5.82
CA LYS A 50 1.77 15.07 -5.28
C LYS A 50 0.92 13.79 -5.16
N THR A 51 0.00 13.56 -6.09
CA THR A 51 -0.94 12.42 -6.05
C THR A 51 -0.21 11.08 -5.91
N LYS A 52 0.95 10.94 -6.55
CA LYS A 52 1.76 9.71 -6.47
C LYS A 52 2.29 9.45 -5.08
N SER A 53 2.70 10.50 -4.35
CA SER A 53 3.19 10.35 -2.98
C SER A 53 2.09 9.94 -2.03
N TYR A 54 0.91 10.51 -2.16
CA TYR A 54 -0.24 10.15 -1.35
C TYR A 54 -0.63 8.69 -1.56
N HIS A 55 -0.66 8.25 -2.82
CA HIS A 55 -1.01 6.87 -3.15
C HIS A 55 0.02 5.90 -2.59
N PHE A 56 1.29 6.21 -2.77
CA PHE A 56 2.38 5.37 -2.26
C PHE A 56 2.31 5.22 -0.74
N GLU A 57 2.12 6.33 -0.03
CA GLU A 57 2.02 6.32 1.43
C GLU A 57 0.77 5.57 1.92
N LEU A 58 -0.33 5.71 1.20
CA LEU A 58 -1.56 4.96 1.50
C LEU A 58 -1.32 3.45 1.36
N LEU A 59 -0.64 3.02 0.30
CA LEU A 59 -0.34 1.61 0.09
C LEU A 59 0.52 1.05 1.22
N ILE A 60 1.55 1.78 1.63
CA ILE A 60 2.43 1.36 2.74
C ILE A 60 1.62 1.19 4.02
N LEU A 61 0.79 2.17 4.35
CA LEU A 61 -0.02 2.14 5.57
C LEU A 61 -1.02 0.98 5.53
N ARG A 62 -1.75 0.86 4.43
CA ARG A 62 -2.75 -0.18 4.25
C ARG A 62 -2.15 -1.58 4.35
N GLU A 63 -1.02 -1.81 3.67
CA GLU A 63 -0.34 -3.09 3.73
C GLU A 63 0.18 -3.40 5.14
N SER A 64 0.72 -2.40 5.82
CA SER A 64 1.22 -2.58 7.18
C SER A 64 0.13 -3.03 8.15
N ILE A 65 -1.08 -2.48 7.99
CA ILE A 65 -2.22 -2.87 8.80
C ILE A 65 -2.71 -4.27 8.40
N ALA A 66 -2.82 -4.53 7.11
CA ALA A 66 -3.27 -5.83 6.60
C ALA A 66 -2.33 -6.96 7.02
N ASN A 67 -1.03 -6.70 7.07
CA ASN A 67 -0.03 -7.70 7.46
C ASN A 67 -0.18 -8.18 8.90
N LEU A 68 -0.88 -7.44 9.74
CA LEU A 68 -1.14 -7.87 11.13
C LEU A 68 -1.94 -9.16 11.20
N SER A 69 -2.76 -9.43 10.17
CA SER A 69 -3.56 -10.65 10.09
C SER A 69 -2.94 -11.72 9.20
N ASP A 70 -1.76 -11.47 8.65
CA ASP A 70 -1.11 -12.37 7.70
C ASP A 70 -0.22 -13.37 8.44
N PRO A 71 -0.54 -14.69 8.36
CA PRO A 71 0.27 -15.71 9.03
C PRO A 71 1.67 -15.87 8.45
N ASP A 72 1.89 -15.40 7.21
CA ASP A 72 3.22 -15.42 6.59
C ASP A 72 4.12 -14.31 7.14
N VAL A 73 3.55 -13.28 7.74
CA VAL A 73 4.31 -12.16 8.31
C VAL A 73 4.54 -12.35 9.80
N TYR A 74 3.53 -12.82 10.52
CA TYR A 74 3.60 -13.06 11.97
C TYR A 74 3.15 -14.47 12.30
N ASP A 75 3.97 -15.21 13.04
CA ASP A 75 3.59 -16.51 13.56
C ASP A 75 2.53 -16.35 14.66
N GLU A 76 1.76 -17.41 14.90
CA GLU A 76 0.69 -17.39 15.91
C GLU A 76 1.18 -16.98 17.30
N ASP A 77 2.40 -17.41 17.66
CA ASP A 77 3.00 -17.14 18.95
C ASP A 77 3.78 -15.83 18.98
N GLU A 78 3.91 -15.15 17.85
CA GLU A 78 4.66 -13.91 17.73
C GLU A 78 3.84 -12.73 18.19
N GLU A 79 4.45 -11.86 18.99
CA GLU A 79 3.81 -10.66 19.46
C GLU A 79 3.65 -9.68 18.31
N ARG A 80 2.42 -9.20 18.11
CA ARG A 80 2.08 -8.28 17.02
C ARG A 80 1.83 -6.89 17.56
N PRO A 81 2.23 -5.84 16.83
CA PRO A 81 1.82 -4.50 17.20
C PRO A 81 0.31 -4.34 17.02
N SER A 82 -0.27 -3.42 17.75
CA SER A 82 -1.68 -3.06 17.54
C SER A 82 -1.81 -2.20 16.26
N VAL A 83 -3.03 -2.08 15.76
CA VAL A 83 -3.33 -1.19 14.63
C VAL A 83 -2.89 0.24 14.97
N GLU A 84 -3.14 0.68 16.20
CA GLU A 84 -2.76 2.00 16.68
C GLU A 84 -1.26 2.23 16.65
N GLU A 85 -0.47 1.22 17.04
CA GLU A 85 0.98 1.27 16.99
C GLU A 85 1.49 1.36 15.55
N VAL A 86 0.90 0.58 14.65
CA VAL A 86 1.26 0.61 13.23
C VAL A 86 1.00 2.01 12.65
N ILE A 87 -0.14 2.59 12.96
CA ILE A 87 -0.50 3.93 12.51
C ILE A 87 0.47 4.97 13.06
N LYS A 88 0.80 4.87 14.35
CA LYS A 88 1.74 5.78 15.00
C LYS A 88 3.12 5.68 14.34
N ASN A 89 3.62 4.47 14.14
CA ASN A 89 4.91 4.24 13.52
C ASN A 89 4.96 4.78 12.10
N TRP A 90 3.88 4.60 11.34
CA TRP A 90 3.77 5.16 10.00
C TRP A 90 3.79 6.69 10.02
N ARG A 91 3.02 7.28 10.94
CA ARG A 91 2.93 8.74 11.07
C ARG A 91 4.27 9.37 11.41
N ASP A 92 5.07 8.69 12.22
CA ASP A 92 6.35 9.20 12.71
C ASP A 92 7.52 8.92 11.75
N LYS A 93 7.32 8.16 10.67
CA LYS A 93 8.37 7.89 9.69
C LYS A 93 8.79 9.15 8.95
N GLU A 94 10.08 9.27 8.67
CA GLU A 94 10.64 10.40 7.94
C GLU A 94 10.03 10.57 6.54
N THR A 95 9.72 9.45 5.87
CA THR A 95 9.12 9.49 4.53
C THR A 95 7.78 10.20 4.51
N VAL A 96 7.11 10.26 5.65
CA VAL A 96 5.78 10.85 5.79
C VAL A 96 5.86 12.30 6.26
N TYR A 97 7.04 12.79 6.64
CA TYR A 97 7.20 14.12 7.24
C TYR A 97 6.78 15.27 6.32
N ARG A 98 6.80 15.05 5.02
CA ARG A 98 6.42 16.07 4.03
C ARG A 98 4.91 16.29 3.95
N LEU A 99 4.15 15.39 4.53
CA LEU A 99 2.70 15.50 4.58
C LEU A 99 2.26 16.31 5.80
N LYS A 100 1.24 17.12 5.61
CA LYS A 100 0.65 17.88 6.71
C LYS A 100 -0.10 16.92 7.64
N PRO A 101 -0.26 17.26 8.93
CA PRO A 101 -1.01 16.41 9.86
C PRO A 101 -2.42 16.05 9.36
N GLU A 102 -3.11 17.01 8.74
CA GLU A 102 -4.45 16.77 8.19
C GLU A 102 -4.42 15.75 7.04
N GLU A 103 -3.39 15.84 6.20
CA GLU A 103 -3.21 14.90 5.09
C GLU A 103 -2.93 13.50 5.60
N LYS A 104 -2.10 13.38 6.62
CA LYS A 104 -1.83 12.09 7.26
C LYS A 104 -3.11 11.49 7.84
N GLN A 105 -3.90 12.29 8.52
CA GLN A 105 -5.16 11.84 9.10
C GLN A 105 -6.13 11.38 8.02
N GLN A 106 -6.22 12.09 6.91
CA GLN A 106 -7.06 11.71 5.79
C GLN A 106 -6.62 10.38 5.17
N LEU A 107 -5.32 10.14 5.04
CA LEU A 107 -4.81 8.86 4.55
C LEU A 107 -5.13 7.71 5.51
N ILE A 108 -5.03 7.96 6.81
CA ILE A 108 -5.39 6.97 7.83
C ILE A 108 -6.87 6.59 7.69
N GLU A 109 -7.73 7.57 7.54
CA GLU A 109 -9.17 7.34 7.37
C GLU A 109 -9.48 6.53 6.11
N ILE A 110 -8.84 6.88 5.00
CA ILE A 110 -9.01 6.13 3.74
C ILE A 110 -8.54 4.69 3.91
N ALA A 111 -7.38 4.47 4.52
CA ALA A 111 -6.86 3.11 4.74
C ALA A 111 -7.80 2.26 5.58
N LEU A 112 -8.33 2.81 6.66
CA LEU A 112 -9.24 2.09 7.53
C LEU A 112 -10.58 1.81 6.85
N GLU A 113 -11.12 2.77 6.09
CA GLU A 113 -12.33 2.57 5.29
C GLU A 113 -12.14 1.46 4.26
N GLU A 114 -11.01 1.45 3.57
CA GLU A 114 -10.72 0.44 2.56
C GLU A 114 -10.63 -0.95 3.16
N ILE A 115 -9.93 -1.09 4.28
CA ILE A 115 -9.79 -2.37 4.97
C ILE A 115 -11.14 -2.90 5.42
N GLU A 116 -11.98 -2.03 5.97
CA GLU A 116 -13.32 -2.41 6.40
C GLU A 116 -14.20 -2.81 5.21
N LYS A 117 -14.19 -2.01 4.15
CA LYS A 117 -15.03 -2.24 2.96
C LYS A 117 -14.65 -3.52 2.23
N PHE A 118 -13.36 -3.82 2.13
CA PHE A 118 -12.85 -4.97 1.39
C PHE A 118 -12.31 -6.07 2.32
N SER A 119 -12.88 -6.22 3.47
CA SER A 119 -12.58 -7.34 4.37
C SER A 119 -13.49 -8.52 4.03
N LYS A 120 -12.96 -9.71 4.21
CA LYS A 120 -13.75 -10.93 4.04
C LYS A 120 -14.54 -11.25 5.30
#